data_78fc2f0197566972b3f49f4a736e6a6f
#
_entry.id   78fc2f0197566972b3f49f4a736e6a6f
#
_cell.length_a   1.000
_cell.length_b   1.000
_cell.length_c   1.000
_cell.angle_alpha   90.00
_cell.angle_beta   90.00
_cell.angle_gamma   90.00
#
_symmetry.space_group_name_H-M   'P 1'
#
loop_
_entity.id
_entity.type
_entity.pdbx_description
1 polymer ?
#
loop_
_entity_poly.entity_id
_entity_poly.type
_entity_poly.pdbx_seq_one_letter_code
_entity_poly.pdbx_strand_id
1 'polypeptide(L)'
;RGLGDVYKRQGIYVVCHVYRNNSMKTVSSINDEEVKKFEHLANEWWNTEGKFKPLHMLNPCRLEFITDHLSMHFKKDLTIDKKPLKGLKILDIGCGGGLLCEPMARLGAEVLGIDVVEKNIKVASLHAKKMKLDIDYRHISAEDLLRKKPKFDVILNMEIVEHVESPAFFIEICSNLLKTRGLIFCSTINKNFKSYLFAILGAEYIMQWLPKGTHDWNKFIKPSELSKLFFDSGLRVKDTKGFVFNPLAWSWELSKRDFTVNYSICATKE
;
A
#
# COMPACT_ATOMS: atom_id res chain seq x y z
N ARG A 1 -42.81 19.93 -3.40
CA ARG A 1 -41.68 19.48 -4.20
C ARG A 1 -40.42 20.02 -3.55
N GLY A 2 -39.72 19.16 -2.85
CA GLY A 2 -38.75 19.51 -1.81
C GLY A 2 -37.34 19.75 -2.32
N LEU A 3 -36.61 20.55 -1.55
CA LEU A 3 -35.21 20.96 -1.71
C LEU A 3 -34.18 19.79 -1.82
N GLY A 4 -34.63 18.57 -1.74
CA GLY A 4 -33.73 17.38 -1.80
C GLY A 4 -33.22 17.00 -3.21
N ASP A 5 -33.90 17.43 -4.28
CA ASP A 5 -33.56 17.06 -5.65
C ASP A 5 -32.51 17.96 -6.31
N VAL A 6 -32.24 19.13 -5.74
CA VAL A 6 -31.26 20.08 -6.28
C VAL A 6 -29.81 19.65 -5.93
N TYR A 7 -29.60 19.04 -4.76
CA TYR A 7 -28.27 18.62 -4.33
C TYR A 7 -27.75 17.38 -5.03
N LYS A 8 -28.60 16.47 -5.47
CA LYS A 8 -28.18 15.29 -6.24
C LYS A 8 -27.73 15.60 -7.67
N ARG A 9 -28.24 16.68 -8.27
CA ARG A 9 -27.82 17.09 -9.64
C ARG A 9 -26.51 17.87 -9.66
N GLN A 10 -26.16 18.60 -8.61
CA GLN A 10 -24.92 19.38 -8.57
C GLN A 10 -23.66 18.50 -8.39
N GLY A 11 -23.73 17.39 -7.66
CA GLY A 11 -22.61 16.47 -7.49
C GLY A 11 -22.18 15.77 -8.78
N ILE A 12 -23.13 15.46 -9.66
CA ILE A 12 -22.84 14.80 -10.95
C ILE A 12 -22.30 15.80 -11.98
N TYR A 13 -22.71 17.05 -11.93
CA TYR A 13 -22.25 18.09 -12.86
C TYR A 13 -20.83 18.59 -12.57
N VAL A 14 -20.40 18.61 -11.33
CA VAL A 14 -19.02 19.02 -10.97
C VAL A 14 -18.00 18.01 -11.46
N VAL A 15 -18.31 16.71 -11.39
CA VAL A 15 -17.41 15.65 -11.91
C VAL A 15 -17.36 15.68 -13.45
N CYS A 16 -18.48 15.99 -14.13
CA CYS A 16 -18.49 16.07 -15.59
C CYS A 16 -17.89 17.38 -16.17
N HIS A 17 -17.90 18.49 -15.42
CA HIS A 17 -17.35 19.77 -15.90
C HIS A 17 -15.83 19.87 -15.78
N VAL A 18 -15.21 19.19 -14.82
CA VAL A 18 -13.73 19.07 -14.73
C VAL A 18 -13.17 18.26 -15.90
N TYR A 19 -13.96 17.36 -16.48
CA TYR A 19 -13.55 16.58 -17.65
C TYR A 19 -13.72 17.28 -19.01
N ARG A 20 -14.33 18.48 -19.10
CA ARG A 20 -14.68 19.08 -20.41
C ARG A 20 -13.92 20.34 -20.81
N ASN A 21 -13.20 21.02 -19.93
CA ASN A 21 -12.66 22.35 -20.26
C ASN A 21 -11.23 22.66 -19.75
N ASN A 22 -10.33 21.67 -19.70
CA ASN A 22 -8.90 22.01 -19.67
C ASN A 22 -8.12 21.02 -20.52
N SER A 23 -7.19 21.53 -21.33
CA SER A 23 -6.12 20.75 -21.97
C SER A 23 -5.61 19.75 -20.94
N MET A 24 -5.77 18.45 -21.21
CA MET A 24 -5.48 17.35 -20.31
C MET A 24 -4.08 17.47 -19.72
N LYS A 25 -3.92 18.14 -18.58
CA LYS A 25 -2.93 17.72 -17.62
C LYS A 25 -3.52 16.45 -17.01
N THR A 26 -3.04 15.31 -17.40
CA THR A 26 -3.32 14.03 -16.74
C THR A 26 -2.94 14.23 -15.27
N VAL A 27 -3.94 14.30 -14.39
CA VAL A 27 -3.68 14.32 -12.95
C VAL A 27 -3.05 12.97 -12.62
N SER A 28 -1.79 12.98 -12.24
CA SER A 28 -1.03 11.79 -11.84
C SER A 28 -0.78 11.85 -10.35
N SER A 29 -0.87 10.72 -9.65
CA SER A 29 -0.41 10.58 -8.27
C SER A 29 1.09 10.32 -8.19
N ILE A 30 1.77 10.13 -9.33
CA ILE A 30 3.20 9.78 -9.41
C ILE A 30 4.06 10.99 -9.08
N ASN A 31 5.04 10.80 -8.20
CA ASN A 31 6.10 11.74 -7.93
C ASN A 31 7.40 11.30 -8.61
N ASP A 32 7.83 12.01 -9.64
CA ASP A 32 9.00 11.66 -10.46
C ASP A 32 10.33 11.66 -9.67
N GLU A 33 10.45 12.46 -8.62
CA GLU A 33 11.65 12.48 -7.76
C GLU A 33 11.73 11.21 -6.91
N GLU A 34 10.60 10.75 -6.38
CA GLU A 34 10.52 9.49 -5.66
C GLU A 34 10.84 8.30 -6.58
N VAL A 35 10.30 8.29 -7.81
CA VAL A 35 10.60 7.23 -8.79
C VAL A 35 12.11 7.09 -9.00
N LYS A 36 12.84 8.20 -9.20
CA LYS A 36 14.29 8.19 -9.38
C LYS A 36 15.04 7.65 -8.17
N LYS A 37 14.60 7.98 -6.94
CA LYS A 37 15.21 7.46 -5.70
C LYS A 37 15.11 5.94 -5.65
N PHE A 38 13.92 5.38 -5.87
CA PHE A 38 13.71 3.93 -5.85
C PHE A 38 14.40 3.19 -6.98
N GLU A 39 14.57 3.82 -8.15
CA GLU A 39 15.29 3.21 -9.26
C GLU A 39 16.75 2.87 -8.92
N HIS A 40 17.43 3.69 -8.12
CA HIS A 40 18.80 3.41 -7.69
C HIS A 40 18.92 2.27 -6.68
N LEU A 41 17.82 1.94 -5.98
CA LEU A 41 17.79 0.92 -4.93
C LEU A 41 17.31 -0.45 -5.42
N ALA A 42 16.80 -0.54 -6.64
CA ALA A 42 16.08 -1.71 -7.12
C ALA A 42 16.84 -3.05 -6.97
N ASN A 43 18.17 -3.06 -7.16
CA ASN A 43 18.97 -4.29 -7.07
C ASN A 43 19.13 -4.81 -5.63
N GLU A 44 18.81 -4.00 -4.63
CA GLU A 44 18.98 -4.34 -3.21
C GLU A 44 17.75 -5.04 -2.59
N TRP A 45 16.63 -5.14 -3.33
CA TRP A 45 15.36 -5.61 -2.79
C TRP A 45 15.44 -6.95 -2.04
N TRP A 46 16.24 -7.88 -2.51
CA TRP A 46 16.37 -9.23 -1.93
C TRP A 46 17.66 -9.45 -1.12
N ASN A 47 18.42 -8.38 -0.90
CA ASN A 47 19.57 -8.39 -0.01
C ASN A 47 19.08 -8.12 1.44
N THR A 48 18.95 -9.19 2.23
CA THR A 48 18.47 -9.12 3.62
C THR A 48 19.38 -8.34 4.56
N GLU A 49 20.63 -8.13 4.17
CA GLU A 49 21.61 -7.32 4.92
C GLU A 49 21.81 -5.93 4.28
N GLY A 50 21.13 -5.66 3.16
CA GLY A 50 21.21 -4.43 2.40
C GLY A 50 20.28 -3.34 2.92
N LYS A 51 20.04 -2.34 2.06
CA LYS A 51 19.24 -1.16 2.37
C LYS A 51 17.76 -1.45 2.68
N PHE A 52 17.24 -2.59 2.24
CA PHE A 52 15.88 -3.02 2.53
C PHE A 52 15.77 -3.98 3.72
N LYS A 53 16.87 -4.20 4.49
CA LYS A 53 16.86 -4.98 5.73
C LYS A 53 15.69 -4.62 6.67
N PRO A 54 15.39 -3.30 6.93
CA PRO A 54 14.25 -2.94 7.77
C PRO A 54 12.91 -3.45 7.26
N LEU A 55 12.71 -3.46 5.94
CA LEU A 55 11.48 -3.99 5.34
C LEU A 55 11.40 -5.51 5.47
N HIS A 56 12.51 -6.23 5.31
CA HIS A 56 12.57 -7.67 5.56
C HIS A 56 12.23 -8.00 7.01
N MET A 57 12.74 -7.22 7.97
CA MET A 57 12.44 -7.40 9.39
C MET A 57 10.98 -7.08 9.73
N LEU A 58 10.38 -6.08 9.08
CA LEU A 58 9.00 -5.67 9.27
C LEU A 58 7.99 -6.61 8.59
N ASN A 59 8.42 -7.30 7.53
CA ASN A 59 7.53 -8.08 6.66
C ASN A 59 6.73 -9.18 7.40
N PRO A 60 7.29 -9.92 8.39
CA PRO A 60 6.50 -10.87 9.18
C PRO A 60 5.27 -10.23 9.85
N CYS A 61 5.42 -9.05 10.48
CA CYS A 61 4.30 -8.34 11.09
C CYS A 61 3.26 -7.86 10.07
N ARG A 62 3.71 -7.41 8.88
CA ARG A 62 2.81 -7.06 7.79
C ARG A 62 1.99 -8.27 7.35
N LEU A 63 2.65 -9.41 7.15
CA LEU A 63 2.02 -10.65 6.74
C LEU A 63 1.03 -11.15 7.79
N GLU A 64 1.39 -11.13 9.08
CA GLU A 64 0.50 -11.48 10.18
C GLU A 64 -0.78 -10.61 10.13
N PHE A 65 -0.63 -9.29 10.08
CA PHE A 65 -1.77 -8.37 10.01
C PHE A 65 -2.66 -8.62 8.79
N ILE A 66 -2.06 -8.82 7.61
CA ILE A 66 -2.79 -9.07 6.37
C ILE A 66 -3.51 -10.42 6.43
N THR A 67 -2.79 -11.49 6.76
CA THR A 67 -3.34 -12.86 6.72
C THR A 67 -4.42 -13.09 7.75
N ASP A 68 -4.32 -12.52 8.95
CA ASP A 68 -5.36 -12.58 9.98
C ASP A 68 -6.69 -12.00 9.46
N HIS A 69 -6.61 -10.81 8.85
CA HIS A 69 -7.81 -10.16 8.30
C HIS A 69 -8.37 -10.92 7.09
N LEU A 70 -7.49 -11.46 6.21
CA LEU A 70 -7.93 -12.27 5.07
C LEU A 70 -8.63 -13.55 5.54
N SER A 71 -8.05 -14.23 6.54
CA SER A 71 -8.64 -15.44 7.14
C SER A 71 -10.04 -15.18 7.69
N MET A 72 -10.18 -14.16 8.54
CA MET A 72 -11.47 -13.81 9.15
C MET A 72 -12.50 -13.34 8.13
N HIS A 73 -12.10 -12.46 7.21
CA HIS A 73 -13.04 -11.81 6.28
C HIS A 73 -13.55 -12.76 5.19
N PHE A 74 -12.65 -13.52 4.59
CA PHE A 74 -12.95 -14.45 3.52
C PHE A 74 -13.24 -15.89 4.01
N LYS A 75 -13.25 -16.10 5.34
CA LYS A 75 -13.47 -17.42 5.99
C LYS A 75 -12.50 -18.47 5.45
N LYS A 76 -11.22 -18.13 5.43
CA LYS A 76 -10.13 -19.00 4.96
C LYS A 76 -9.37 -19.59 6.14
N ASP A 77 -9.14 -20.90 6.12
CA ASP A 77 -8.31 -21.55 7.14
C ASP A 77 -6.86 -21.63 6.66
N LEU A 78 -6.00 -20.82 7.31
CA LEU A 78 -4.58 -20.74 6.97
C LEU A 78 -3.76 -21.92 7.53
N THR A 79 -4.34 -22.74 8.41
CA THR A 79 -3.64 -23.83 9.10
C THR A 79 -3.81 -25.17 8.42
N ILE A 80 -4.94 -25.38 7.77
CA ILE A 80 -5.33 -26.66 7.17
C ILE A 80 -5.08 -26.68 5.66
N ASP A 81 -5.39 -25.59 4.97
CA ASP A 81 -5.30 -25.53 3.51
C ASP A 81 -3.88 -25.14 3.08
N LYS A 82 -3.29 -25.89 2.14
CA LYS A 82 -1.99 -25.54 1.53
C LYS A 82 -2.06 -24.27 0.68
N LYS A 83 -3.23 -23.91 0.16
CA LYS A 83 -3.48 -22.73 -0.68
C LYS A 83 -4.74 -21.99 -0.21
N PRO A 84 -4.74 -21.47 1.02
CA PRO A 84 -5.94 -20.90 1.63
C PRO A 84 -6.49 -19.69 0.87
N LEU A 85 -5.64 -18.93 0.17
CA LEU A 85 -6.06 -17.75 -0.58
C LEU A 85 -6.46 -18.04 -2.03
N LYS A 86 -6.59 -19.33 -2.41
CA LYS A 86 -7.04 -19.71 -3.75
C LYS A 86 -8.38 -19.06 -4.09
N GLY A 87 -8.44 -18.46 -5.30
CA GLY A 87 -9.62 -17.77 -5.83
C GLY A 87 -9.70 -16.29 -5.42
N LEU A 88 -8.80 -15.77 -4.60
CA LEU A 88 -8.69 -14.34 -4.33
C LEU A 88 -7.75 -13.67 -5.33
N LYS A 89 -8.18 -12.53 -5.88
CA LYS A 89 -7.37 -11.65 -6.71
C LYS A 89 -6.81 -10.53 -5.85
N ILE A 90 -5.49 -10.49 -5.73
CA ILE A 90 -4.76 -9.50 -4.92
C ILE A 90 -3.99 -8.57 -5.84
N LEU A 91 -4.14 -7.28 -5.63
CA LEU A 91 -3.33 -6.22 -6.25
C LEU A 91 -2.36 -5.67 -5.20
N ASP A 92 -1.07 -5.68 -5.52
CA ASP A 92 -0.04 -5.01 -4.73
C ASP A 92 0.45 -3.77 -5.51
N ILE A 93 0.11 -2.57 -4.99
CA ILE A 93 0.44 -1.29 -5.64
C ILE A 93 1.75 -0.78 -5.04
N GLY A 94 2.74 -0.49 -5.90
CA GLY A 94 4.10 -0.18 -5.48
C GLY A 94 4.79 -1.42 -4.94
N CYS A 95 4.66 -2.54 -5.64
CA CYS A 95 5.10 -3.86 -5.16
C CYS A 95 6.61 -3.99 -4.94
N GLY A 96 7.42 -3.03 -5.41
CA GLY A 96 8.87 -3.05 -5.32
C GLY A 96 9.46 -4.34 -5.87
N GLY A 97 10.30 -5.01 -5.09
CA GLY A 97 10.88 -6.30 -5.43
C GLY A 97 9.96 -7.51 -5.24
N GLY A 98 8.69 -7.32 -4.84
CA GLY A 98 7.71 -8.40 -4.68
C GLY A 98 7.68 -9.03 -3.29
N LEU A 99 8.15 -8.34 -2.25
CA LEU A 99 8.24 -8.88 -0.88
C LEU A 99 6.90 -9.32 -0.29
N LEU A 100 5.78 -8.72 -0.71
CA LEU A 100 4.43 -9.12 -0.31
C LEU A 100 3.75 -9.98 -1.37
N CYS A 101 4.00 -9.72 -2.65
CA CYS A 101 3.43 -10.53 -3.74
C CYS A 101 3.76 -12.02 -3.58
N GLU A 102 5.01 -12.36 -3.29
CA GLU A 102 5.44 -13.77 -3.21
C GLU A 102 4.76 -14.56 -2.09
N PRO A 103 4.68 -14.08 -0.83
CA PRO A 103 3.93 -14.77 0.22
C PRO A 103 2.45 -14.96 -0.13
N MET A 104 1.80 -13.95 -0.74
CA MET A 104 0.40 -14.07 -1.15
C MET A 104 0.22 -15.12 -2.25
N ALA A 105 1.12 -15.17 -3.22
CA ALA A 105 1.10 -16.20 -4.27
C ALA A 105 1.39 -17.61 -3.71
N ARG A 106 2.29 -17.75 -2.73
CA ARG A 106 2.55 -19.03 -2.03
C ARG A 106 1.31 -19.54 -1.32
N LEU A 107 0.51 -18.64 -0.74
CA LEU A 107 -0.78 -18.95 -0.13
C LEU A 107 -1.89 -19.22 -1.16
N GLY A 108 -1.59 -19.11 -2.46
CA GLY A 108 -2.48 -19.52 -3.56
C GLY A 108 -3.32 -18.39 -4.16
N ALA A 109 -3.11 -17.14 -3.80
CA ALA A 109 -3.79 -16.01 -4.43
C ALA A 109 -3.34 -15.81 -5.89
N GLU A 110 -4.22 -15.26 -6.72
CA GLU A 110 -3.89 -14.67 -8.02
C GLU A 110 -3.35 -13.26 -7.77
N VAL A 111 -2.04 -13.06 -7.94
CA VAL A 111 -1.38 -11.80 -7.57
C VAL A 111 -1.00 -11.00 -8.81
N LEU A 112 -1.40 -9.73 -8.83
CA LEU A 112 -0.87 -8.70 -9.72
C LEU A 112 -0.05 -7.72 -8.89
N GLY A 113 1.26 -7.63 -9.16
CA GLY A 113 2.12 -6.58 -8.62
C GLY A 113 2.33 -5.48 -9.65
N ILE A 114 2.11 -4.23 -9.26
CA ILE A 114 2.40 -3.08 -10.12
C ILE A 114 3.39 -2.12 -9.45
N ASP A 115 4.24 -1.52 -10.26
CA ASP A 115 5.19 -0.50 -9.81
C ASP A 115 5.46 0.47 -10.96
N VAL A 116 5.74 1.73 -10.62
CA VAL A 116 6.11 2.78 -11.58
C VAL A 116 7.61 2.80 -11.88
N VAL A 117 8.40 2.01 -11.17
CA VAL A 117 9.84 1.82 -11.38
C VAL A 117 10.08 0.52 -12.16
N GLU A 118 10.45 0.63 -13.42
CA GLU A 118 10.65 -0.53 -14.31
C GLU A 118 11.67 -1.53 -13.75
N LYS A 119 12.74 -1.04 -13.10
CA LYS A 119 13.76 -1.91 -12.48
C LYS A 119 13.20 -2.77 -11.35
N ASN A 120 12.27 -2.24 -10.55
CA ASN A 120 11.61 -3.01 -9.50
C ASN A 120 10.86 -4.20 -10.10
N ILE A 121 10.09 -3.96 -11.16
CA ILE A 121 9.36 -5.02 -11.87
C ILE A 121 10.30 -6.08 -12.46
N LYS A 122 11.43 -5.68 -13.02
CA LYS A 122 12.45 -6.63 -13.52
C LYS A 122 12.99 -7.50 -12.40
N VAL A 123 13.34 -6.91 -11.26
CA VAL A 123 13.87 -7.64 -10.09
C VAL A 123 12.81 -8.58 -9.51
N ALA A 124 11.57 -8.10 -9.31
CA ALA A 124 10.46 -8.92 -8.81
C ALA A 124 10.18 -10.12 -9.73
N SER A 125 10.10 -9.89 -11.04
CA SER A 125 9.85 -10.94 -12.04
C SER A 125 10.96 -12.00 -12.06
N LEU A 126 12.23 -11.58 -11.99
CA LEU A 126 13.37 -12.50 -11.96
C LEU A 126 13.36 -13.35 -10.69
N HIS A 127 13.05 -12.72 -9.54
CA HIS A 127 13.03 -13.45 -8.26
C HIS A 127 11.86 -14.44 -8.22
N ALA A 128 10.65 -14.03 -8.60
CA ALA A 128 9.50 -14.92 -8.68
C ALA A 128 9.75 -16.13 -9.60
N LYS A 129 10.37 -15.90 -10.77
CA LYS A 129 10.77 -16.99 -11.68
C LYS A 129 11.76 -17.95 -11.02
N LYS A 130 12.79 -17.45 -10.32
CA LYS A 130 13.74 -18.26 -9.54
C LYS A 130 13.01 -19.10 -8.48
N MET A 131 12.00 -18.51 -7.83
CA MET A 131 11.19 -19.16 -6.80
C MET A 131 10.06 -20.02 -7.35
N LYS A 132 9.89 -20.11 -8.68
CA LYS A 132 8.85 -20.87 -9.40
C LYS A 132 7.44 -20.42 -8.98
N LEU A 133 7.25 -19.13 -8.79
CA LEU A 133 5.96 -18.51 -8.48
C LEU A 133 5.37 -17.90 -9.74
N ASP A 134 4.07 -18.10 -9.93
CA ASP A 134 3.28 -17.46 -10.99
C ASP A 134 2.65 -16.18 -10.46
N ILE A 135 3.28 -15.05 -10.78
CA ILE A 135 2.88 -13.71 -10.37
C ILE A 135 2.93 -12.80 -11.59
N ASP A 136 1.84 -12.07 -11.83
CA ASP A 136 1.79 -11.05 -12.90
C ASP A 136 2.41 -9.75 -12.37
N TYR A 137 3.55 -9.36 -12.93
CA TYR A 137 4.20 -8.09 -12.60
C TYR A 137 4.13 -7.13 -13.78
N ARG A 138 3.68 -5.90 -13.53
CA ARG A 138 3.52 -4.90 -14.61
C ARG A 138 4.12 -3.55 -14.23
N HIS A 139 4.93 -3.00 -15.13
CA HIS A 139 5.35 -1.60 -15.07
C HIS A 139 4.20 -0.72 -15.54
N ILE A 140 3.37 -0.26 -14.60
CA ILE A 140 2.16 0.53 -14.85
C ILE A 140 1.76 1.28 -13.59
N SER A 141 1.16 2.45 -13.74
CA SER A 141 0.57 3.20 -12.62
C SER A 141 -0.80 2.64 -12.21
N ALA A 142 -1.26 2.98 -11.00
CA ALA A 142 -2.60 2.63 -10.54
C ALA A 142 -3.69 3.32 -11.37
N GLU A 143 -3.43 4.55 -11.84
CA GLU A 143 -4.30 5.32 -12.74
C GLU A 143 -4.50 4.61 -14.08
N ASP A 144 -3.40 4.17 -14.70
CA ASP A 144 -3.46 3.49 -15.99
C ASP A 144 -4.09 2.10 -15.87
N LEU A 145 -3.86 1.42 -14.74
CA LEU A 145 -4.55 0.18 -14.43
C LEU A 145 -6.05 0.40 -14.31
N LEU A 146 -6.48 1.47 -13.62
CA LEU A 146 -7.90 1.81 -13.44
C LEU A 146 -8.63 2.00 -14.77
N ARG A 147 -7.96 2.54 -15.80
CA ARG A 147 -8.55 2.70 -17.15
C ARG A 147 -9.01 1.37 -17.77
N LYS A 148 -8.37 0.25 -17.39
CA LYS A 148 -8.75 -1.10 -17.81
C LYS A 148 -9.89 -1.69 -16.96
N LYS A 149 -10.33 -0.98 -15.91
CA LYS A 149 -11.44 -1.33 -15.00
C LYS A 149 -11.35 -2.72 -14.35
N PRO A 150 -10.18 -3.27 -14.01
CA PRO A 150 -10.12 -4.53 -13.28
C PRO A 150 -10.65 -4.34 -11.86
N LYS A 151 -10.99 -5.47 -11.20
CA LYS A 151 -11.47 -5.47 -9.82
C LYS A 151 -10.76 -6.55 -9.02
N PHE A 152 -10.37 -6.20 -7.80
CA PHE A 152 -9.60 -7.05 -6.91
C PHE A 152 -10.37 -7.32 -5.61
N ASP A 153 -10.18 -8.49 -5.04
CA ASP A 153 -10.72 -8.86 -3.73
C ASP A 153 -9.92 -8.18 -2.63
N VAL A 154 -8.62 -7.99 -2.87
CA VAL A 154 -7.70 -7.37 -1.91
C VAL A 154 -6.78 -6.39 -2.62
N ILE A 155 -6.53 -5.26 -1.98
CA ILE A 155 -5.49 -4.30 -2.39
C ILE A 155 -4.49 -4.13 -1.25
N LEU A 156 -3.21 -4.29 -1.58
CA LEU A 156 -2.09 -3.95 -0.72
C LEU A 156 -1.50 -2.62 -1.18
N ASN A 157 -1.30 -1.71 -0.24
CA ASN A 157 -0.74 -0.38 -0.42
C ASN A 157 0.15 -0.10 0.80
N MET A 158 1.34 -0.69 0.80
CA MET A 158 2.21 -0.71 1.96
C MET A 158 3.41 0.22 1.75
N GLU A 159 3.49 1.31 2.53
CA GLU A 159 4.52 2.36 2.45
C GLU A 159 4.53 3.08 1.07
N ILE A 160 3.37 3.43 0.55
CA ILE A 160 3.22 4.10 -0.76
C ILE A 160 2.53 5.46 -0.63
N VAL A 161 1.51 5.54 0.24
CA VAL A 161 0.62 6.70 0.30
C VAL A 161 1.35 8.02 0.65
N GLU A 162 2.48 7.95 1.34
CA GLU A 162 3.38 9.08 1.63
C GLU A 162 4.24 9.52 0.43
N HIS A 163 4.36 8.68 -0.60
CA HIS A 163 5.20 8.94 -1.77
C HIS A 163 4.42 9.49 -2.96
N VAL A 164 3.09 9.53 -2.86
CA VAL A 164 2.24 10.04 -3.95
C VAL A 164 2.02 11.56 -3.84
N GLU A 165 1.77 12.21 -4.97
CA GLU A 165 1.48 13.65 -5.03
C GLU A 165 0.15 14.01 -4.36
N SER A 166 -0.88 13.16 -4.51
CA SER A 166 -2.21 13.36 -3.96
C SER A 166 -2.72 12.10 -3.28
N PRO A 167 -2.55 11.96 -1.95
CA PRO A 167 -3.08 10.83 -1.20
C PRO A 167 -4.60 10.62 -1.37
N ALA A 168 -5.38 11.70 -1.43
CA ALA A 168 -6.83 11.61 -1.61
C ALA A 168 -7.20 10.98 -2.95
N PHE A 169 -6.61 11.45 -4.05
CA PHE A 169 -6.85 10.90 -5.38
C PHE A 169 -6.37 9.45 -5.49
N PHE A 170 -5.23 9.13 -4.89
CA PHE A 170 -4.70 7.78 -4.88
C PHE A 170 -5.61 6.79 -4.13
N ILE A 171 -6.14 7.17 -2.96
CA ILE A 171 -7.08 6.33 -2.21
C ILE A 171 -8.41 6.15 -2.98
N GLU A 172 -8.89 7.18 -3.69
CA GLU A 172 -10.04 7.06 -4.58
C GLU A 172 -9.80 6.04 -5.71
N ILE A 173 -8.62 6.05 -6.33
CA ILE A 173 -8.20 5.05 -7.33
C ILE A 173 -8.23 3.65 -6.73
N CYS A 174 -7.63 3.46 -5.55
CA CYS A 174 -7.63 2.19 -4.83
C CYS A 174 -9.06 1.71 -4.55
N SER A 175 -9.92 2.58 -4.06
CA SER A 175 -11.34 2.26 -3.86
C SER A 175 -12.01 1.83 -5.18
N ASN A 176 -11.72 2.51 -6.28
CA ASN A 176 -12.28 2.18 -7.57
C ASN A 176 -11.76 0.88 -8.16
N LEU A 177 -10.57 0.41 -7.79
CA LEU A 177 -10.03 -0.91 -8.16
C LEU A 177 -10.55 -2.03 -7.24
N LEU A 178 -11.03 -1.71 -6.05
CA LEU A 178 -11.51 -2.68 -5.08
C LEU A 178 -12.94 -3.15 -5.41
N LYS A 179 -13.21 -4.44 -5.25
CA LYS A 179 -14.58 -5.00 -5.30
C LYS A 179 -15.39 -4.52 -4.09
N THR A 180 -16.72 -4.47 -4.23
CA THR A 180 -17.61 -4.40 -3.07
C THR A 180 -17.30 -5.54 -2.11
N ARG A 181 -17.23 -5.26 -0.81
CA ARG A 181 -16.79 -6.18 0.26
C ARG A 181 -15.33 -6.63 0.14
N GLY A 182 -14.52 -6.04 -0.73
CA GLY A 182 -13.07 -6.26 -0.76
C GLY A 182 -12.36 -5.59 0.41
N LEU A 183 -11.12 -6.01 0.67
CA LEU A 183 -10.24 -5.44 1.69
C LEU A 183 -9.12 -4.62 1.08
N ILE A 184 -8.81 -3.51 1.69
CA ILE A 184 -7.59 -2.73 1.42
C ILE A 184 -6.76 -2.63 2.68
N PHE A 185 -5.45 -2.82 2.51
CA PHE A 185 -4.43 -2.60 3.53
C PHE A 185 -3.55 -1.44 3.12
N CYS A 186 -3.37 -0.49 4.01
CA CYS A 186 -2.51 0.66 3.77
C CYS A 186 -1.64 0.89 4.99
N SER A 187 -0.32 0.90 4.82
CA SER A 187 0.61 1.28 5.87
C SER A 187 1.38 2.55 5.49
N THR A 188 1.77 3.30 6.50
CA THR A 188 2.59 4.50 6.37
C THR A 188 3.17 4.93 7.71
N ILE A 189 3.95 6.00 7.70
CA ILE A 189 4.55 6.61 8.88
C ILE A 189 3.63 7.70 9.43
N ASN A 190 3.42 7.66 10.76
CA ASN A 190 2.58 8.63 11.45
C ASN A 190 3.27 10.02 11.52
N LYS A 191 2.52 11.08 11.34
CA LYS A 191 3.01 12.47 11.41
C LYS A 191 3.03 12.99 12.85
N ASN A 192 4.11 12.69 13.59
CA ASN A 192 4.35 13.21 14.93
C ASN A 192 5.84 13.35 15.25
N PHE A 193 6.17 13.98 16.39
CA PHE A 193 7.56 14.23 16.78
C PHE A 193 8.36 12.94 17.02
N LYS A 194 7.74 11.89 17.55
CA LYS A 194 8.43 10.61 17.76
C LYS A 194 8.79 9.95 16.44
N SER A 195 7.88 9.94 15.45
CA SER A 195 8.17 9.40 14.13
C SER A 195 9.28 10.18 13.42
N TYR A 196 9.33 11.50 13.59
CA TYR A 196 10.45 12.32 13.11
C TYR A 196 11.79 11.84 13.71
N LEU A 197 11.85 11.66 15.03
CA LEU A 197 13.06 11.19 15.71
C LEU A 197 13.45 9.78 15.27
N PHE A 198 12.51 8.85 15.22
CA PHE A 198 12.83 7.44 14.96
C PHE A 198 12.99 7.12 13.47
N ALA A 199 12.12 7.62 12.61
CA ALA A 199 12.19 7.33 11.18
C ALA A 199 13.28 8.13 10.47
N ILE A 200 13.46 9.41 10.81
CA ILE A 200 14.45 10.27 10.16
C ILE A 200 15.79 10.24 10.90
N LEU A 201 15.82 10.66 12.18
CA LEU A 201 17.10 10.71 12.90
C LEU A 201 17.63 9.31 13.25
N GLY A 202 16.75 8.40 13.66
CA GLY A 202 17.15 7.04 14.03
C GLY A 202 17.55 6.20 12.83
N ALA A 203 16.65 5.99 11.88
CA ALA A 203 16.86 5.08 10.77
C ALA A 203 17.84 5.63 9.70
N GLU A 204 17.78 6.94 9.40
CA GLU A 204 18.60 7.52 8.34
C GLU A 204 19.99 8.00 8.84
N TYR A 205 20.08 8.58 10.04
CA TYR A 205 21.32 9.21 10.52
C TYR A 205 22.10 8.38 11.52
N ILE A 206 21.43 7.67 12.44
CA ILE A 206 22.09 6.88 13.49
C ILE A 206 22.36 5.46 13.00
N MET A 207 21.29 4.74 12.59
CA MET A 207 21.42 3.34 12.19
C MET A 207 21.81 3.15 10.73
N GLN A 208 21.69 4.21 9.92
CA GLN A 208 21.99 4.21 8.49
C GLN A 208 21.31 3.06 7.72
N TRP A 209 20.14 2.63 8.21
CA TRP A 209 19.34 1.60 7.56
C TRP A 209 18.80 2.07 6.20
N LEU A 210 18.54 3.38 6.08
CA LEU A 210 18.00 4.00 4.88
C LEU A 210 18.90 5.17 4.45
N PRO A 211 18.98 5.49 3.16
CA PRO A 211 19.67 6.67 2.66
C PRO A 211 19.10 7.95 3.28
N LYS A 212 19.95 8.94 3.53
CA LYS A 212 19.52 10.26 4.01
C LYS A 212 18.53 10.88 3.03
N GLY A 213 17.45 11.45 3.54
CA GLY A 213 16.41 12.08 2.74
C GLY A 213 15.44 11.07 2.10
N THR A 214 15.40 9.82 2.58
CA THR A 214 14.38 8.85 2.15
C THR A 214 12.99 9.28 2.59
N HIS A 215 12.87 9.92 3.77
CA HIS A 215 11.59 10.36 4.31
C HIS A 215 11.50 11.89 4.37
N ASP A 216 10.39 12.42 3.85
CA ASP A 216 9.97 13.81 4.05
C ASP A 216 8.85 13.85 5.11
N TRP A 217 9.14 14.42 6.28
CA TRP A 217 8.19 14.54 7.38
C TRP A 217 6.87 15.24 6.99
N ASN A 218 6.92 16.13 6.00
CA ASN A 218 5.71 16.82 5.53
C ASN A 218 4.72 15.86 4.85
N LYS A 219 5.21 14.76 4.31
CA LYS A 219 4.44 13.71 3.64
C LYS A 219 3.89 12.65 4.59
N PHE A 220 4.29 12.65 5.86
CA PHE A 220 3.76 11.72 6.86
C PHE A 220 2.29 12.03 7.14
N ILE A 221 1.50 10.98 7.35
CA ILE A 221 0.05 11.06 7.45
C ILE A 221 -0.39 10.53 8.82
N LYS A 222 -1.26 11.27 9.51
CA LYS A 222 -1.83 10.79 10.78
C LYS A 222 -2.87 9.69 10.54
N PRO A 223 -3.04 8.73 11.47
CA PRO A 223 -4.08 7.70 11.35
C PRO A 223 -5.49 8.29 11.13
N SER A 224 -5.81 9.41 11.79
CA SER A 224 -7.09 10.09 11.63
C SER A 224 -7.27 10.72 10.24
N GLU A 225 -6.20 11.26 9.67
CA GLU A 225 -6.21 11.84 8.31
C GLU A 225 -6.40 10.74 7.26
N LEU A 226 -5.66 9.63 7.37
CA LEU A 226 -5.80 8.49 6.46
C LEU A 226 -7.19 7.84 6.58
N SER A 227 -7.71 7.70 7.80
CA SER A 227 -9.06 7.18 8.04
C SER A 227 -10.13 8.08 7.40
N LYS A 228 -9.93 9.41 7.43
CA LYS A 228 -10.82 10.36 6.74
C LYS A 228 -10.76 10.17 5.22
N LEU A 229 -9.56 10.04 4.64
CA LEU A 229 -9.40 9.79 3.19
C LEU A 229 -10.11 8.49 2.77
N PHE A 230 -10.04 7.46 3.60
CA PHE A 230 -10.77 6.21 3.35
C PHE A 230 -12.28 6.44 3.37
N PHE A 231 -12.79 7.11 4.41
CA PHE A 231 -14.22 7.42 4.51
C PHE A 231 -14.73 8.24 3.32
N ASP A 232 -14.01 9.29 2.95
CA ASP A 232 -14.35 10.15 1.81
C ASP A 232 -14.34 9.37 0.47
N SER A 233 -13.61 8.25 0.40
CA SER A 233 -13.54 7.36 -0.77
C SER A 233 -14.50 6.15 -0.70
N GLY A 234 -15.44 6.13 0.25
CA GLY A 234 -16.42 5.03 0.43
C GLY A 234 -15.83 3.75 1.02
N LEU A 235 -14.74 3.89 1.78
CA LEU A 235 -14.09 2.78 2.48
C LEU A 235 -14.32 2.91 3.99
N ARG A 236 -14.68 1.80 4.64
CA ARG A 236 -14.89 1.74 6.08
C ARG A 236 -13.73 1.05 6.77
N VAL A 237 -13.05 1.77 7.66
CA VAL A 237 -11.96 1.21 8.49
C VAL A 237 -12.50 0.08 9.38
N LYS A 238 -11.82 -1.05 9.37
CA LYS A 238 -12.10 -2.24 10.19
C LYS A 238 -11.16 -2.36 11.37
N ASP A 239 -9.87 -2.12 11.13
CA ASP A 239 -8.84 -2.23 12.16
C ASP A 239 -7.65 -1.32 11.86
N THR A 240 -6.93 -0.95 12.90
CA THR A 240 -5.67 -0.22 12.82
C THR A 240 -4.67 -0.85 13.79
N LYS A 241 -3.47 -1.15 13.31
CA LYS A 241 -2.35 -1.66 14.13
C LYS A 241 -1.13 -0.79 13.92
N GLY A 242 -0.40 -0.60 15.01
CA GLY A 242 0.95 -0.05 14.96
C GLY A 242 1.96 -1.17 14.74
N PHE A 243 3.06 -0.83 14.07
CA PHE A 243 4.26 -1.64 14.02
C PHE A 243 5.28 -1.03 14.97
N VAL A 244 5.65 -1.76 16.02
CA VAL A 244 6.55 -1.29 17.08
C VAL A 244 7.83 -2.12 17.05
N PHE A 245 8.96 -1.44 16.96
CA PHE A 245 10.26 -2.10 17.03
C PHE A 245 10.64 -2.35 18.49
N ASN A 246 10.94 -3.61 18.81
CA ASN A 246 11.47 -4.03 20.10
C ASN A 246 13.00 -4.15 20.02
N PRO A 247 13.77 -3.20 20.58
CA PRO A 247 15.23 -3.20 20.47
C PRO A 247 15.89 -4.33 21.27
N LEU A 248 15.22 -4.88 22.29
CA LEU A 248 15.75 -5.99 23.09
C LEU A 248 15.64 -7.32 22.34
N ALA A 249 14.49 -7.56 21.71
CA ALA A 249 14.26 -8.76 20.89
C ALA A 249 14.76 -8.60 19.45
N TRP A 250 15.16 -7.39 19.03
CA TRP A 250 15.55 -7.02 17.69
C TRP A 250 14.50 -7.44 16.63
N SER A 251 13.24 -7.22 16.97
CA SER A 251 12.07 -7.65 16.18
C SER A 251 10.99 -6.57 16.12
N TRP A 252 10.11 -6.69 15.15
CA TRP A 252 8.89 -5.88 15.07
C TRP A 252 7.72 -6.64 15.66
N GLU A 253 6.79 -5.91 16.27
CA GLU A 253 5.60 -6.45 16.91
C GLU A 253 4.37 -5.62 16.54
N LEU A 254 3.21 -6.28 16.45
CA LEU A 254 1.93 -5.61 16.22
C LEU A 254 1.40 -5.03 17.55
N SER A 255 1.00 -3.77 17.52
CA SER A 255 0.39 -3.09 18.66
C SER A 255 -1.03 -2.61 18.35
N LYS A 256 -1.96 -2.87 19.29
CA LYS A 256 -3.33 -2.33 19.25
C LYS A 256 -3.43 -0.90 19.80
N ARG A 257 -2.37 -0.38 20.41
CA ARG A 257 -2.39 0.88 21.17
C ARG A 257 -1.31 1.87 20.73
N ASP A 258 -0.20 1.39 20.25
CA ASP A 258 0.92 2.24 19.87
C ASP A 258 0.99 2.38 18.33
N PHE A 259 0.56 3.52 17.84
CA PHE A 259 0.60 3.95 16.43
C PHE A 259 1.62 5.07 16.24
N THR A 260 2.59 5.21 17.14
CA THR A 260 3.40 6.43 17.18
C THR A 260 4.37 6.56 16.03
N VAL A 261 4.89 5.48 15.46
CA VAL A 261 5.85 5.55 14.34
C VAL A 261 5.20 5.02 13.07
N ASN A 262 5.12 3.71 12.92
CA ASN A 262 4.51 3.06 11.76
C ASN A 262 3.15 2.48 12.12
N TYR A 263 2.20 2.55 11.21
CA TYR A 263 0.90 1.94 11.39
C TYR A 263 0.34 1.40 10.08
N SER A 264 -0.59 0.46 10.20
CA SER A 264 -1.36 -0.04 9.06
C SER A 264 -2.85 0.02 9.38
N ILE A 265 -3.64 0.36 8.38
CA ILE A 265 -5.11 0.34 8.41
C ILE A 265 -5.61 -0.75 7.47
N CYS A 266 -6.54 -1.56 7.97
CA CYS A 266 -7.39 -2.43 7.16
C CYS A 266 -8.77 -1.78 7.01
N ALA A 267 -9.24 -1.64 5.77
CA ALA A 267 -10.57 -1.12 5.48
C ALA A 267 -11.30 -2.00 4.45
N THR A 268 -12.62 -1.85 4.37
CA THR A 268 -13.46 -2.57 3.41
C THR A 268 -14.31 -1.59 2.60
N LYS A 269 -14.58 -1.93 1.35
CA LYS A 269 -15.53 -1.23 0.51
C LYS A 269 -16.95 -1.71 0.81
N GLU A 270 -17.85 -0.80 1.09
CA GLU A 270 -19.28 -1.10 1.31
C GLU A 270 -20.05 -1.31 0.00
#